data_c56aea449ca3add7fe2d28b04a5f97ba
#
_entry.id   c56aea449ca3add7fe2d28b04a5f97ba
#
_cell.length_a   1.000
_cell.length_b   1.000
_cell.length_c   1.000
_cell.angle_alpha   90.00
_cell.angle_beta   90.00
_cell.angle_gamma   90.00
#
_symmetry.space_group_name_H-M   'P 1'
#
loop_
_entity.id
_entity.type
_entity.pdbx_description
1 polymer ?
#
loop_
_entity_poly.entity_id
_entity_poly.type
_entity_poly.pdbx_seq_one_letter_code
_entity_poly.pdbx_strand_id
1 'polypeptide(L)'
;MKLFLLLGFILVFAVFGSDIKKPATSAAKPAIPITDTIDFANQIQPILVKNCSPCHFTGGKMYDKLPFDKDTTIINHEKGILKRIKGDENALIKSFILQQTKQ
;
A
#
# COMPACT_ATOMS: atom_id res chain seq x y z
N MET A 1 -39.63 -12.66 51.11
CA MET A 1 -38.55 -11.69 51.04
C MET A 1 -37.26 -12.19 50.39
N LYS A 2 -36.91 -13.44 50.52
CA LYS A 2 -35.68 -14.01 49.91
C LYS A 2 -35.78 -14.15 48.38
N LEU A 3 -36.96 -14.29 47.84
CA LEU A 3 -37.19 -14.50 46.42
C LEU A 3 -37.00 -13.21 45.60
N PHE A 4 -37.32 -12.07 46.17
CA PHE A 4 -37.13 -10.78 45.52
C PHE A 4 -35.68 -10.34 45.39
N LEU A 5 -34.84 -10.76 46.33
CA LEU A 5 -33.40 -10.48 46.29
C LEU A 5 -32.70 -11.27 45.19
N LEU A 6 -33.16 -12.48 44.89
CA LEU A 6 -32.61 -13.31 43.81
C LEU A 6 -33.02 -12.77 42.45
N LEU A 7 -34.22 -12.25 42.29
CA LEU A 7 -34.66 -11.65 41.03
C LEU A 7 -33.91 -10.37 40.71
N GLY A 8 -33.58 -9.55 41.70
CA GLY A 8 -32.79 -8.34 41.52
C GLY A 8 -31.36 -8.60 41.12
N PHE A 9 -30.80 -9.74 41.56
CA PHE A 9 -29.42 -10.10 41.22
C PHE A 9 -29.27 -10.62 39.81
N ILE A 10 -30.30 -11.25 39.29
CA ILE A 10 -30.30 -11.76 37.89
C ILE A 10 -30.44 -10.62 36.88
N LEU A 11 -31.18 -9.57 37.22
CA LEU A 11 -31.36 -8.40 36.35
C LEU A 11 -30.09 -7.51 36.22
N VAL A 12 -29.26 -7.50 37.26
CA VAL A 12 -28.02 -6.71 37.22
C VAL A 12 -26.95 -7.35 36.34
N PHE A 13 -26.98 -8.67 36.19
CA PHE A 13 -26.02 -9.39 35.33
C PHE A 13 -26.32 -9.27 33.85
N ALA A 14 -27.56 -8.96 33.48
CA ALA A 14 -27.95 -8.83 32.06
C ALA A 14 -27.51 -7.50 31.43
N VAL A 15 -27.10 -6.53 32.22
CA VAL A 15 -26.70 -5.18 31.72
C VAL A 15 -25.20 -5.07 31.45
N PHE A 16 -24.42 -6.03 31.94
CA PHE A 16 -22.98 -6.13 31.62
C PHE A 16 -22.70 -7.09 30.48
N GLY A 17 -23.58 -7.19 29.52
CA GLY A 17 -23.26 -7.64 28.20
C GLY A 17 -22.35 -6.61 27.58
N SER A 18 -21.08 -6.70 27.91
CA SER A 18 -20.06 -5.91 27.27
C SER A 18 -20.08 -6.24 25.79
N ASP A 19 -20.68 -5.39 24.99
CA ASP A 19 -20.27 -5.24 23.63
C ASP A 19 -18.79 -4.84 23.64
N ILE A 20 -17.95 -5.81 23.78
CA ILE A 20 -16.59 -5.70 23.32
C ILE A 20 -16.71 -5.64 21.80
N LYS A 21 -17.08 -4.50 21.30
CA LYS A 21 -16.76 -4.12 19.95
C LYS A 21 -15.25 -4.21 19.89
N LYS A 22 -14.78 -5.39 19.51
CA LYS A 22 -13.40 -5.58 19.10
C LYS A 22 -13.12 -4.44 18.12
N PRO A 23 -12.25 -3.49 18.44
CA PRO A 23 -11.77 -2.60 17.42
C PRO A 23 -11.14 -3.54 16.40
N ALA A 24 -11.75 -3.64 15.28
CA ALA A 24 -11.06 -4.14 14.11
C ALA A 24 -9.94 -3.16 13.83
N THR A 25 -8.85 -3.32 14.55
CA THR A 25 -7.57 -2.83 14.12
C THR A 25 -7.16 -3.79 13.00
N SER A 26 -7.94 -3.75 11.98
CA SER A 26 -7.42 -3.95 10.69
C SER A 26 -6.45 -2.77 10.55
N ALA A 27 -5.17 -3.03 10.71
CA ALA A 27 -4.20 -2.31 9.96
C ALA A 27 -4.56 -2.61 8.50
N ALA A 28 -5.59 -1.96 8.03
CA ALA A 28 -5.87 -1.86 6.64
C ALA A 28 -4.60 -1.20 6.10
N LYS A 29 -3.70 -2.02 5.58
CA LYS A 29 -2.88 -1.59 4.45
C LYS A 29 -3.82 -0.68 3.68
N PRO A 30 -3.52 0.62 3.52
CA PRO A 30 -4.44 1.49 2.85
C PRO A 30 -4.78 0.78 1.55
N ALA A 31 -6.02 0.35 1.42
CA ALA A 31 -6.53 -0.09 0.15
C ALA A 31 -6.26 1.12 -0.73
N ILE A 32 -5.25 1.00 -1.58
CA ILE A 32 -5.00 1.99 -2.62
C ILE A 32 -6.35 2.12 -3.28
N PRO A 33 -7.03 3.26 -3.16
CA PRO A 33 -8.27 3.40 -3.89
C PRO A 33 -7.90 3.05 -5.32
N ILE A 34 -8.59 2.08 -5.86
CA ILE A 34 -8.52 1.75 -7.29
C ILE A 34 -9.22 2.89 -8.00
N THR A 35 -8.72 4.05 -7.81
CA THR A 35 -8.87 5.18 -8.69
C THR A 35 -7.81 4.95 -9.74
N ASP A 36 -8.22 4.31 -10.66
CA ASP A 36 -7.93 4.03 -12.04
C ASP A 36 -6.60 4.54 -12.61
N THR A 37 -5.85 5.39 -11.94
CA THR A 37 -4.61 5.98 -12.47
C THR A 37 -3.50 5.91 -11.44
N ILE A 38 -2.48 5.10 -11.73
CA ILE A 38 -1.26 5.03 -10.92
C ILE A 38 -0.42 6.26 -11.25
N ASP A 39 -0.11 7.04 -10.22
CA ASP A 39 0.70 8.25 -10.33
C ASP A 39 2.19 7.90 -10.25
N PHE A 40 2.94 8.35 -11.24
CA PHE A 40 4.38 8.08 -11.30
C PHE A 40 5.13 8.73 -10.14
N ALA A 41 4.92 10.02 -9.90
CA ALA A 41 5.69 10.78 -8.92
C ALA A 41 5.42 10.31 -7.47
N ASN A 42 4.18 9.99 -7.16
CA ASN A 42 3.77 9.66 -5.79
C ASN A 42 3.82 8.16 -5.48
N GLN A 43 3.69 7.29 -6.47
CA GLN A 43 3.57 5.84 -6.26
C GLN A 43 4.75 5.05 -6.81
N ILE A 44 5.29 5.40 -7.96
CA ILE A 44 6.35 4.65 -8.63
C ILE A 44 7.73 5.20 -8.30
N GLN A 45 7.92 6.51 -8.35
CA GLN A 45 9.21 7.13 -8.10
C GLN A 45 9.79 6.81 -6.71
N PRO A 46 9.02 6.79 -5.61
CA PRO A 46 9.54 6.38 -4.30
C PRO A 46 10.10 4.96 -4.27
N ILE A 47 9.49 4.03 -5.00
CA ILE A 47 9.97 2.65 -5.14
C ILE A 47 11.33 2.63 -5.85
N LEU A 48 11.46 3.40 -6.90
CA LEU A 48 12.70 3.50 -7.68
C LEU A 48 13.81 4.19 -6.88
N VAL A 49 13.50 5.23 -6.14
CA VAL A 49 14.46 5.88 -5.23
C VAL A 49 14.97 4.89 -4.21
N LYS A 50 14.10 4.14 -3.58
CA LYS A 50 14.46 3.13 -2.58
C LYS A 50 15.39 2.05 -3.14
N ASN A 51 15.13 1.58 -4.35
CA ASN A 51 15.80 0.40 -4.92
C ASN A 51 16.96 0.73 -5.86
N CYS A 52 16.98 1.94 -6.45
CA CYS A 52 17.87 2.29 -7.57
C CYS A 52 18.72 3.55 -7.31
N SER A 53 18.58 4.18 -6.16
CA SER A 53 19.48 5.28 -5.76
C SER A 53 20.84 4.73 -5.31
N PRO A 54 21.90 5.54 -5.45
CA PRO A 54 21.97 6.86 -6.08
C PRO A 54 22.19 6.80 -7.59
N CYS A 55 22.47 5.63 -8.17
CA CYS A 55 23.04 5.49 -9.52
C CYS A 55 22.17 6.08 -10.62
N HIS A 56 20.85 5.93 -10.53
CA HIS A 56 19.88 6.36 -11.55
C HIS A 56 19.17 7.67 -11.23
N PHE A 57 19.65 8.41 -10.24
CA PHE A 57 19.11 9.69 -9.81
C PHE A 57 20.17 10.78 -9.86
N THR A 58 19.78 12.04 -9.69
CA THR A 58 20.64 13.22 -9.81
C THR A 58 21.97 13.02 -9.06
N GLY A 59 23.07 13.21 -9.80
CA GLY A 59 24.43 12.97 -9.30
C GLY A 59 24.93 11.52 -9.36
N GLY A 60 24.07 10.60 -9.76
CA GLY A 60 24.43 9.18 -9.93
C GLY A 60 25.13 8.89 -11.27
N LYS A 61 25.91 7.82 -11.31
CA LYS A 61 26.72 7.41 -12.48
C LYS A 61 25.91 7.10 -13.73
N MET A 62 24.67 6.67 -13.56
CA MET A 62 23.77 6.26 -14.65
C MET A 62 22.69 7.29 -14.96
N TYR A 63 22.65 8.39 -14.23
CA TYR A 63 21.59 9.38 -14.38
C TYR A 63 21.48 9.93 -15.80
N ASP A 64 22.60 10.32 -16.42
CA ASP A 64 22.59 10.90 -17.74
C ASP A 64 22.17 9.91 -18.84
N LYS A 65 22.38 8.62 -18.60
CA LYS A 65 22.04 7.54 -19.55
C LYS A 65 20.65 6.98 -19.32
N LEU A 66 20.29 6.81 -18.07
CA LEU A 66 19.04 6.17 -17.62
C LEU A 66 18.48 6.88 -16.39
N PRO A 67 17.87 8.07 -16.57
CA PRO A 67 17.26 8.81 -15.46
C PRO A 67 15.95 8.15 -15.04
N PHE A 68 15.88 7.66 -13.80
CA PHE A 68 14.68 7.00 -13.26
C PHE A 68 13.66 7.98 -12.66
N ASP A 69 13.89 9.26 -12.77
CA ASP A 69 12.91 10.31 -12.49
C ASP A 69 11.98 10.62 -13.66
N LYS A 70 12.13 9.88 -14.76
CA LYS A 70 11.29 9.98 -15.96
C LYS A 70 10.51 8.69 -16.19
N ASP A 71 9.22 8.81 -16.33
CA ASP A 71 8.30 7.69 -16.61
C ASP A 71 8.65 6.96 -17.93
N THR A 72 9.00 7.71 -18.98
CA THR A 72 9.39 7.17 -20.28
C THR A 72 10.60 6.23 -20.18
N THR A 73 11.57 6.56 -19.31
CA THR A 73 12.72 5.68 -19.05
C THR A 73 12.27 4.35 -18.46
N ILE A 74 11.33 4.38 -17.53
CA ILE A 74 10.80 3.18 -16.87
C ILE A 74 10.06 2.29 -17.86
N ILE A 75 9.23 2.87 -18.70
CA ILE A 75 8.49 2.16 -19.75
C ILE A 75 9.44 1.47 -20.72
N ASN A 76 10.45 2.19 -21.18
CA ASN A 76 11.40 1.67 -22.18
C ASN A 76 12.35 0.60 -21.61
N HIS A 77 12.57 0.58 -20.30
CA HIS A 77 13.49 -0.35 -19.63
C HIS A 77 12.78 -1.30 -18.66
N GLU A 78 11.50 -1.55 -18.88
CA GLU A 78 10.63 -2.35 -17.99
C GLU A 78 11.23 -3.70 -17.59
N LYS A 79 11.76 -4.45 -18.54
CA LYS A 79 12.29 -5.80 -18.29
C LYS A 79 13.43 -5.82 -17.29
N GLY A 80 14.34 -4.86 -17.40
CA GLY A 80 15.47 -4.74 -16.49
C GLY A 80 15.05 -4.33 -15.09
N ILE A 81 14.07 -3.43 -15.00
CA ILE A 81 13.54 -2.92 -13.74
C ILE A 81 12.73 -4.01 -13.01
N LEU A 82 11.80 -4.64 -13.70
CA LEU A 82 10.95 -5.71 -13.14
C LEU A 82 11.76 -6.94 -12.70
N LYS A 83 12.92 -7.18 -13.33
CA LYS A 83 13.82 -8.26 -12.93
C LYS A 83 14.47 -8.01 -11.54
N ARG A 84 14.69 -6.75 -11.21
CA ARG A 84 15.41 -6.34 -9.98
C ARG A 84 14.48 -6.07 -8.80
N ILE A 85 13.27 -5.59 -9.05
CA ILE A 85 12.27 -5.27 -8.03
C ILE A 85 11.32 -6.45 -7.89
N LYS A 86 11.01 -6.85 -6.66
CA LYS A 86 10.20 -8.04 -6.36
C LYS A 86 8.95 -7.69 -5.59
N GLY A 87 8.02 -8.64 -5.49
CA GLY A 87 6.82 -8.55 -4.66
C GLY A 87 5.81 -7.51 -5.14
N ASP A 88 5.14 -6.85 -4.20
CA ASP A 88 4.07 -5.88 -4.46
C ASP A 88 4.57 -4.66 -5.25
N GLU A 89 5.79 -4.23 -5.01
CA GLU A 89 6.42 -3.13 -5.74
C GLU A 89 6.59 -3.46 -7.23
N ASN A 90 6.97 -4.69 -7.55
CA ASN A 90 7.03 -5.18 -8.93
C ASN A 90 5.65 -5.15 -9.60
N ALA A 91 4.63 -5.65 -8.90
CA ALA A 91 3.26 -5.68 -9.40
C ALA A 91 2.73 -4.27 -9.68
N LEU A 92 3.03 -3.31 -8.81
CA LEU A 92 2.62 -1.91 -8.98
C LEU A 92 3.29 -1.26 -10.18
N ILE A 93 4.60 -1.44 -10.36
CA ILE A 93 5.34 -0.92 -11.51
C ILE A 93 4.82 -1.53 -12.82
N LYS A 94 4.57 -2.83 -12.83
CA LYS A 94 4.01 -3.54 -13.98
C LYS A 94 2.63 -2.98 -14.35
N SER A 95 1.77 -2.73 -13.37
CA SER A 95 0.45 -2.14 -13.58
C SER A 95 0.54 -0.72 -14.13
N PHE A 96 1.48 0.07 -13.64
CA PHE A 96 1.76 1.41 -14.16
C PHE A 96 2.17 1.36 -15.65
N ILE A 97 3.10 0.50 -16.01
CA ILE A 97 3.56 0.34 -17.40
C ILE A 97 2.41 -0.08 -18.31
N LEU A 98 1.59 -1.03 -17.89
CA LEU A 98 0.40 -1.47 -18.64
C LEU A 98 -0.63 -0.34 -18.82
N GLN A 99 -0.79 0.52 -17.82
CA GLN A 99 -1.66 1.69 -17.90
C GLN A 99 -1.20 2.67 -18.98
N GLN A 100 0.11 2.93 -19.08
CA GLN A 100 0.69 3.83 -20.07
C GLN A 100 0.58 3.28 -21.50
N THR A 101 0.69 1.99 -21.67
CA THR A 101 0.64 1.34 -23.01
C THR A 101 -0.78 1.20 -23.56
N LYS A 102 -1.81 1.43 -22.76
CA LYS A 102 -3.22 1.39 -23.18
C LYS A 102 -3.78 2.75 -23.64
N GLN A 103 -3.04 3.80 -23.44
CA GLN A 103 -3.39 5.14 -23.90
C GLN A 103 -2.87 5.39 -25.31
#